data_b598f0b0b1c19d430c1c8d302c712442
#
_entry.id   b598f0b0b1c19d430c1c8d302c712442
#
_cell.length_a   1.000
_cell.length_b   1.000
_cell.length_c   1.000
_cell.angle_alpha   90.00
_cell.angle_beta   90.00
_cell.angle_gamma   90.00
#
_symmetry.space_group_name_H-M   'P 1'
#
loop_
_entity.id
_entity.type
_entity.pdbx_description
1 polymer ?
#
loop_
_entity_poly.entity_id
_entity_poly.type
_entity_poly.pdbx_seq_one_letter_code
_entity_poly.pdbx_strand_id
1 'polypeptide(L)'
;MGVLIFFFISYILLSVSLYFLFPKAGVSGVKGLIPGVNFVEWCKIIGRKPAHALWLLFPIVNIFVLAGMSVDMMYSFGKTKFIDSALAVIYPPIAFFRLAFDDKEKYKVAAYQDEQDYKHKILEAEKSGDAYALKKLVKNNPYQKAPGREWGEAIIFAVFAAAFIRMFLIEAYKIPTGSMEGSLLIGDFLFVSKAHYGIRTPKTIAMIPLLHNRIPIIDKESYLEKPNLPDFRLPALENIDHNKPIVFNYPEGDSVYVIPGRTYSIYDARRRPNLAEQIKANRIKLDTRPVDKRDHYIKRCIGMPGDSLQIIDTQVYINGKAAENPTNLQYKYLMYPNGVNINKEKLVEWGISPNYDIDEQRGVFILTLSNAELDKVQSLDPKIKLERVQNQAGGAFPHSNISKNWTVDDFGPIYIPQKGATTKLTPENIAFYQRIIEVYEGNTFQRKGNTFFINGKQSDSYTFQQDYYWGMGDNRHSSEDSRYWGYVPHDHIVGKPLFIWFSTTDGDFRNGINWSRIFSGATKM
;
A
#
# COMPACT_ATOMS: atom_id res chain seq x y z
N MET A 1 -11.13 -14.03 -13.36
CA MET A 1 -11.59 -14.45 -14.70
C MET A 1 -12.35 -13.32 -15.44
N GLY A 2 -13.42 -12.72 -14.89
CA GLY A 2 -14.26 -11.71 -15.57
C GLY A 2 -13.51 -10.48 -16.09
N VAL A 3 -12.55 -9.94 -15.33
CA VAL A 3 -11.77 -8.75 -15.75
C VAL A 3 -10.87 -9.04 -16.94
N LEU A 4 -10.23 -10.20 -16.99
CA LEU A 4 -9.41 -10.60 -18.14
C LEU A 4 -10.27 -10.79 -19.39
N ILE A 5 -11.44 -11.39 -19.23
CA ILE A 5 -12.43 -11.53 -20.32
C ILE A 5 -12.88 -10.14 -20.80
N PHE A 6 -13.12 -9.21 -19.88
CA PHE A 6 -13.50 -7.84 -20.25
C PHE A 6 -12.39 -7.15 -21.07
N PHE A 7 -11.13 -7.22 -20.65
CA PHE A 7 -10.02 -6.64 -21.42
C PHE A 7 -9.84 -7.32 -22.77
N PHE A 8 -9.97 -8.63 -22.84
CA PHE A 8 -9.90 -9.37 -24.09
C PHE A 8 -11.01 -8.96 -25.07
N ILE A 9 -12.26 -8.92 -24.59
CA ILE A 9 -13.39 -8.45 -25.40
C ILE A 9 -13.17 -6.99 -25.83
N SER A 10 -12.73 -6.12 -24.93
CA SER A 10 -12.47 -4.70 -25.24
C SER A 10 -11.38 -4.55 -26.29
N TYR A 11 -10.33 -5.39 -26.25
CA TYR A 11 -9.30 -5.40 -27.29
C TYR A 11 -9.84 -5.86 -28.64
N ILE A 12 -10.69 -6.90 -28.68
CA ILE A 12 -11.37 -7.34 -29.92
C ILE A 12 -12.23 -6.21 -30.47
N LEU A 13 -13.05 -5.58 -29.63
CA LEU A 13 -13.91 -4.47 -30.06
C LEU A 13 -13.07 -3.28 -30.56
N LEU A 14 -11.95 -2.98 -29.92
CA LEU A 14 -11.01 -1.95 -30.41
C LEU A 14 -10.47 -2.32 -31.79
N SER A 15 -9.99 -3.55 -31.98
CA SER A 15 -9.45 -4.01 -33.26
C SER A 15 -10.51 -3.97 -34.37
N VAL A 16 -11.75 -4.40 -34.08
CA VAL A 16 -12.86 -4.34 -35.03
C VAL A 16 -13.23 -2.87 -35.33
N SER A 17 -13.24 -1.99 -34.35
CA SER A 17 -13.48 -0.56 -34.58
C SER A 17 -12.44 0.07 -35.50
N LEU A 18 -11.16 -0.30 -35.32
CA LEU A 18 -10.06 0.13 -36.17
C LEU A 18 -10.18 -0.45 -37.60
N TYR A 19 -10.67 -1.70 -37.74
CA TYR A 19 -10.94 -2.29 -39.05
C TYR A 19 -11.91 -1.43 -39.91
N PHE A 20 -12.95 -0.89 -39.28
CA PHE A 20 -13.89 -0.01 -39.97
C PHE A 20 -13.40 1.43 -40.11
N LEU A 21 -12.56 1.90 -39.18
CA LEU A 21 -12.11 3.29 -39.16
C LEU A 21 -10.91 3.55 -40.10
N PHE A 22 -9.94 2.63 -40.20
CA PHE A 22 -8.73 2.80 -41.01
C PHE A 22 -8.98 3.11 -42.49
N PRO A 23 -9.98 2.51 -43.17
CA PRO A 23 -10.30 2.85 -44.55
C PRO A 23 -10.64 4.33 -44.76
N LYS A 24 -11.23 5.01 -43.75
CA LYS A 24 -11.52 6.44 -43.85
C LYS A 24 -10.24 7.31 -43.84
N ALA A 25 -9.13 6.77 -43.31
CA ALA A 25 -7.81 7.40 -43.34
C ALA A 25 -6.90 6.86 -44.46
N GLY A 26 -7.46 6.12 -45.43
CA GLY A 26 -6.69 5.59 -46.56
C GLY A 26 -5.83 4.36 -46.25
N VAL A 27 -6.03 3.73 -45.11
CA VAL A 27 -5.29 2.54 -44.67
C VAL A 27 -6.17 1.31 -44.73
N SER A 28 -5.65 0.16 -45.17
CA SER A 28 -6.41 -1.10 -45.22
C SER A 28 -6.97 -1.48 -43.86
N GLY A 29 -8.27 -1.73 -43.76
CA GLY A 29 -8.96 -2.13 -42.53
C GLY A 29 -8.38 -3.40 -41.91
N VAL A 30 -7.90 -4.36 -42.73
CA VAL A 30 -7.29 -5.61 -42.23
C VAL A 30 -6.14 -5.35 -41.25
N LYS A 31 -5.37 -4.28 -41.44
CA LYS A 31 -4.30 -3.89 -40.51
C LYS A 31 -4.83 -3.55 -39.12
N GLY A 32 -6.08 -3.13 -38.97
CA GLY A 32 -6.75 -2.90 -37.69
C GLY A 32 -6.96 -4.17 -36.87
N LEU A 33 -7.06 -5.34 -37.54
CA LEU A 33 -7.28 -6.62 -36.86
C LEU A 33 -5.97 -7.33 -36.45
N ILE A 34 -4.82 -6.94 -37.02
CA ILE A 34 -3.54 -7.61 -36.76
C ILE A 34 -2.91 -7.04 -35.50
N PRO A 35 -2.73 -7.86 -34.43
CA PRO A 35 -2.12 -7.41 -33.18
C PRO A 35 -0.74 -6.76 -33.39
N GLY A 36 -0.50 -5.61 -32.77
CA GLY A 36 0.71 -4.83 -32.90
C GLY A 36 0.76 -3.97 -34.17
N VAL A 37 0.39 -4.50 -35.33
CA VAL A 37 0.32 -3.72 -36.58
C VAL A 37 -0.74 -2.63 -36.48
N ASN A 38 -1.88 -2.93 -35.84
CA ASN A 38 -2.96 -1.98 -35.63
C ASN A 38 -2.47 -0.72 -34.87
N PHE A 39 -1.66 -0.86 -33.84
CA PHE A 39 -1.11 0.29 -33.08
C PHE A 39 -0.05 1.05 -33.87
N VAL A 40 0.78 0.35 -34.66
CA VAL A 40 1.78 0.98 -35.53
C VAL A 40 1.12 1.82 -36.63
N GLU A 41 0.11 1.27 -37.30
CA GLU A 41 -0.66 2.01 -38.31
C GLU A 41 -1.48 3.15 -37.69
N TRP A 42 -2.04 2.93 -36.50
CA TRP A 42 -2.70 4.00 -35.75
C TRP A 42 -1.75 5.17 -35.47
N CYS A 43 -0.52 4.91 -35.00
CA CYS A 43 0.49 5.96 -34.83
C CYS A 43 0.72 6.75 -36.12
N LYS A 44 0.84 6.09 -37.27
CA LYS A 44 1.02 6.77 -38.56
C LYS A 44 -0.18 7.65 -38.94
N ILE A 45 -1.40 7.14 -38.76
CA ILE A 45 -2.64 7.89 -39.05
C ILE A 45 -2.72 9.20 -38.26
N ILE A 46 -2.34 9.18 -36.98
CA ILE A 46 -2.38 10.37 -36.12
C ILE A 46 -1.11 11.23 -36.22
N GLY A 47 -0.09 10.82 -37.00
CA GLY A 47 1.16 11.57 -37.20
C GLY A 47 2.22 11.35 -36.13
N ARG A 48 2.10 10.27 -35.33
CA ARG A 48 3.16 9.88 -34.38
C ARG A 48 4.17 8.93 -35.02
N LYS A 49 5.41 8.91 -34.50
CA LYS A 49 6.41 7.94 -34.94
C LYS A 49 5.95 6.51 -34.67
N PRO A 50 6.12 5.54 -35.60
CA PRO A 50 5.72 4.15 -35.39
C PRO A 50 6.26 3.52 -34.11
N ALA A 51 7.50 3.87 -33.73
CA ALA A 51 8.12 3.42 -32.47
C ALA A 51 7.36 3.85 -31.21
N HIS A 52 6.46 4.85 -31.31
CA HIS A 52 5.61 5.26 -30.19
C HIS A 52 4.69 4.12 -29.71
N ALA A 53 4.30 3.20 -30.60
CA ALA A 53 3.54 2.01 -30.24
C ALA A 53 4.26 1.07 -29.26
N LEU A 54 5.59 1.11 -29.19
CA LEU A 54 6.36 0.31 -28.21
C LEU A 54 6.06 0.69 -26.76
N TRP A 55 5.69 1.95 -26.49
CA TRP A 55 5.31 2.37 -25.16
C TRP A 55 4.05 1.69 -24.63
N LEU A 56 3.21 1.11 -25.53
CA LEU A 56 2.05 0.31 -25.12
C LEU A 56 2.44 -1.03 -24.48
N LEU A 57 3.67 -1.49 -24.64
CA LEU A 57 4.19 -2.70 -23.99
C LEU A 57 4.55 -2.47 -22.52
N PHE A 58 4.75 -1.21 -22.11
CA PHE A 58 5.12 -0.89 -20.74
C PHE A 58 3.87 -0.73 -19.89
N PRO A 59 3.69 -1.59 -18.86
CA PRO A 59 2.58 -1.45 -17.93
C PRO A 59 2.51 -0.02 -17.41
N ILE A 60 1.30 0.51 -17.27
CA ILE A 60 1.09 1.83 -16.70
C ILE A 60 1.25 2.96 -17.73
N VAL A 61 2.39 3.02 -18.41
CA VAL A 61 2.64 3.98 -19.49
C VAL A 61 1.63 3.77 -20.61
N ASN A 62 1.25 2.52 -20.89
CA ASN A 62 0.28 2.15 -21.92
C ASN A 62 -1.08 2.85 -21.75
N ILE A 63 -1.54 3.09 -20.52
CA ILE A 63 -2.82 3.78 -20.25
C ILE A 63 -2.78 5.21 -20.78
N PHE A 64 -1.70 5.93 -20.47
CA PHE A 64 -1.52 7.33 -20.90
C PHE A 64 -1.26 7.43 -22.40
N VAL A 65 -0.47 6.50 -22.94
CA VAL A 65 -0.18 6.43 -24.37
C VAL A 65 -1.44 6.13 -25.17
N LEU A 66 -2.23 5.15 -24.75
CA LEU A 66 -3.51 4.79 -25.40
C LEU A 66 -4.51 5.96 -25.33
N ALA A 67 -4.61 6.62 -24.17
CA ALA A 67 -5.46 7.79 -24.00
C ALA A 67 -5.05 8.93 -24.94
N GLY A 68 -3.75 9.27 -25.00
CA GLY A 68 -3.23 10.28 -25.91
C GLY A 68 -3.48 9.94 -27.38
N MET A 69 -3.17 8.70 -27.81
CA MET A 69 -3.45 8.23 -29.17
C MET A 69 -4.92 8.28 -29.51
N SER A 70 -5.82 8.00 -28.54
CA SER A 70 -7.26 8.06 -28.74
C SER A 70 -7.76 9.49 -28.96
N VAL A 71 -7.24 10.45 -28.20
CA VAL A 71 -7.56 11.88 -28.41
C VAL A 71 -7.06 12.37 -29.76
N ASP A 72 -5.81 12.04 -30.13
CA ASP A 72 -5.25 12.40 -31.45
C ASP A 72 -6.08 11.82 -32.60
N MET A 73 -6.59 10.57 -32.45
CA MET A 73 -7.49 9.98 -33.45
C MET A 73 -8.77 10.81 -33.61
N MET A 74 -9.41 11.21 -32.50
CA MET A 74 -10.60 12.08 -32.57
C MET A 74 -10.29 13.40 -33.27
N TYR A 75 -9.16 14.01 -32.94
CA TYR A 75 -8.71 15.27 -33.56
C TYR A 75 -8.41 15.10 -35.05
N SER A 76 -7.89 13.94 -35.47
CA SER A 76 -7.64 13.63 -36.88
C SER A 76 -8.92 13.61 -37.72
N PHE A 77 -10.09 13.43 -37.08
CA PHE A 77 -11.41 13.55 -37.69
C PHE A 77 -12.07 14.92 -37.38
N GLY A 78 -11.34 15.86 -36.78
CA GLY A 78 -11.83 17.20 -36.42
C GLY A 78 -12.78 17.24 -35.21
N LYS A 79 -12.76 16.20 -34.38
CA LYS A 79 -13.53 16.13 -33.13
C LYS A 79 -12.70 16.69 -31.97
N THR A 80 -12.73 18.01 -31.81
CA THR A 80 -11.92 18.73 -30.80
C THR A 80 -12.67 19.06 -29.51
N LYS A 81 -13.97 18.71 -29.40
CA LYS A 81 -14.77 18.98 -28.20
C LYS A 81 -14.33 18.07 -27.04
N PHE A 82 -14.44 18.59 -25.82
CA PHE A 82 -14.09 17.86 -24.60
C PHE A 82 -14.81 16.52 -24.49
N ILE A 83 -16.13 16.47 -24.79
CA ILE A 83 -16.94 15.24 -24.68
C ILE A 83 -16.45 14.13 -25.62
N ASP A 84 -15.98 14.49 -26.82
CA ASP A 84 -15.45 13.54 -27.80
C ASP A 84 -14.11 12.97 -27.32
N SER A 85 -13.24 13.82 -26.76
CA SER A 85 -11.98 13.39 -26.14
C SER A 85 -12.23 12.49 -24.93
N ALA A 86 -13.14 12.88 -24.04
CA ALA A 86 -13.48 12.11 -22.84
C ALA A 86 -14.01 10.73 -23.20
N LEU A 87 -14.93 10.62 -24.17
CA LEU A 87 -15.47 9.34 -24.64
C LEU A 87 -14.36 8.43 -25.19
N ALA A 88 -13.44 8.99 -25.99
CA ALA A 88 -12.33 8.25 -26.57
C ALA A 88 -11.32 7.76 -25.52
N VAL A 89 -11.10 8.53 -24.44
CA VAL A 89 -10.22 8.13 -23.33
C VAL A 89 -10.88 7.06 -22.46
N ILE A 90 -12.17 7.20 -22.13
CA ILE A 90 -12.88 6.25 -21.27
C ILE A 90 -13.05 4.91 -21.97
N TYR A 91 -13.52 4.90 -23.22
CA TYR A 91 -13.72 3.66 -23.96
C TYR A 91 -13.57 3.87 -25.48
N PRO A 92 -12.35 3.80 -26.03
CA PRO A 92 -12.03 4.07 -27.43
C PRO A 92 -12.93 3.34 -28.45
N PRO A 93 -13.30 2.06 -28.25
CA PRO A 93 -14.13 1.34 -29.23
C PRO A 93 -15.43 2.06 -29.57
N ILE A 94 -16.15 2.60 -28.59
CA ILE A 94 -17.44 3.31 -28.84
C ILE A 94 -17.18 4.58 -29.65
N ALA A 95 -16.16 5.36 -29.30
CA ALA A 95 -15.81 6.58 -30.03
C ALA A 95 -15.44 6.28 -31.48
N PHE A 96 -14.69 5.20 -31.72
CA PHE A 96 -14.21 4.83 -33.05
C PHE A 96 -15.29 4.21 -33.92
N PHE A 97 -16.16 3.39 -33.36
CA PHE A 97 -17.36 2.92 -34.11
C PHE A 97 -18.24 4.09 -34.53
N ARG A 98 -18.45 5.08 -33.67
CA ARG A 98 -19.19 6.29 -34.02
C ARG A 98 -18.57 7.02 -35.21
N LEU A 99 -17.23 7.19 -35.23
CA LEU A 99 -16.53 7.78 -36.38
C LEU A 99 -16.59 6.89 -37.62
N ALA A 100 -16.50 5.58 -37.45
CA ALA A 100 -16.47 4.64 -38.56
C ALA A 100 -17.81 4.56 -39.30
N PHE A 101 -18.93 4.56 -38.58
CA PHE A 101 -20.26 4.35 -39.17
C PHE A 101 -21.02 5.64 -39.52
N ASP A 102 -20.52 6.82 -39.14
CA ASP A 102 -21.12 8.08 -39.56
C ASP A 102 -20.46 8.56 -40.86
N ASP A 103 -21.21 8.52 -41.99
CA ASP A 103 -20.73 8.91 -43.32
C ASP A 103 -20.33 10.37 -43.42
N LYS A 104 -20.80 11.21 -42.49
CA LYS A 104 -20.41 12.63 -42.43
C LYS A 104 -19.00 12.84 -41.88
N GLU A 105 -18.49 11.85 -41.16
CA GLU A 105 -17.19 11.92 -40.53
C GLU A 105 -16.10 11.46 -41.50
N LYS A 106 -15.21 12.39 -41.83
CA LYS A 106 -14.07 12.16 -42.74
C LYS A 106 -12.77 12.42 -42.01
N TYR A 107 -11.76 11.64 -42.36
CA TYR A 107 -10.38 11.92 -41.94
C TYR A 107 -9.94 13.26 -42.55
N LYS A 108 -9.32 14.12 -41.72
CA LYS A 108 -8.92 15.47 -42.09
C LYS A 108 -7.40 15.61 -42.20
N VAL A 109 -6.70 15.23 -41.13
CA VAL A 109 -5.26 15.49 -40.99
C VAL A 109 -4.65 14.55 -39.93
N ALA A 110 -3.37 14.32 -40.03
CA ALA A 110 -2.58 13.68 -38.97
C ALA A 110 -2.44 14.65 -37.78
N ALA A 111 -3.40 14.64 -36.86
CA ALA A 111 -3.62 15.71 -35.89
C ALA A 111 -2.40 16.04 -35.03
N TYR A 112 -1.65 15.02 -34.57
CA TYR A 112 -0.45 15.24 -33.74
C TYR A 112 0.65 15.97 -34.54
N GLN A 113 0.90 15.58 -35.79
CA GLN A 113 1.88 16.26 -36.61
C GLN A 113 1.44 17.69 -36.96
N ASP A 114 0.18 17.87 -37.35
CA ASP A 114 -0.37 19.18 -37.68
C ASP A 114 -0.34 20.14 -36.47
N GLU A 115 -0.62 19.64 -35.26
CA GLU A 115 -0.49 20.44 -34.04
C GLU A 115 0.96 20.87 -33.78
N GLN A 116 1.95 19.97 -33.99
CA GLN A 116 3.36 20.33 -33.83
C GLN A 116 3.79 21.36 -34.89
N ASP A 117 3.39 21.17 -36.14
CA ASP A 117 3.70 22.10 -37.22
C ASP A 117 3.06 23.48 -36.98
N TYR A 118 1.85 23.48 -36.41
CA TYR A 118 1.16 24.71 -36.04
C TYR A 118 1.88 25.45 -34.90
N LYS A 119 2.30 24.73 -33.86
CA LYS A 119 3.12 25.27 -32.77
C LYS A 119 4.44 25.85 -33.28
N HIS A 120 5.09 25.16 -34.22
CA HIS A 120 6.32 25.63 -34.82
C HIS A 120 6.11 26.96 -35.57
N LYS A 121 5.05 27.09 -36.37
CA LYS A 121 4.68 28.32 -37.05
C LYS A 121 4.43 29.50 -36.10
N ILE A 122 3.78 29.24 -34.95
CA ILE A 122 3.59 30.26 -33.89
C ILE A 122 4.94 30.70 -33.32
N LEU A 123 5.84 29.76 -32.98
CA LEU A 123 7.16 30.04 -32.44
C LEU A 123 8.05 30.82 -33.45
N GLU A 124 7.95 30.50 -34.74
CA GLU A 124 8.65 31.26 -35.80
C GLU A 124 8.14 32.67 -35.92
N ALA A 125 6.82 32.88 -35.93
CA ALA A 125 6.21 34.21 -35.96
C ALA A 125 6.59 35.05 -34.73
N GLU A 126 6.69 34.44 -33.55
CA GLU A 126 7.12 35.06 -32.32
C GLU A 126 8.61 35.45 -32.40
N LYS A 127 9.50 34.57 -32.88
CA LYS A 127 10.93 34.84 -33.05
C LYS A 127 11.22 35.91 -34.11
N SER A 128 10.45 35.93 -35.20
CA SER A 128 10.60 36.93 -36.27
C SER A 128 10.04 38.33 -35.91
N GLY A 129 9.31 38.43 -34.79
CA GLY A 129 8.67 39.69 -34.39
C GLY A 129 7.46 40.12 -35.26
N ASP A 130 6.95 39.18 -36.11
CA ASP A 130 5.77 39.46 -36.94
C ASP A 130 4.49 39.41 -36.10
N ALA A 131 4.15 40.53 -35.49
CA ALA A 131 2.97 40.65 -34.65
C ALA A 131 1.64 40.38 -35.38
N TYR A 132 1.58 40.64 -36.69
CA TYR A 132 0.38 40.37 -37.48
C TYR A 132 0.19 38.89 -37.73
N ALA A 133 1.25 38.20 -38.19
CA ALA A 133 1.22 36.75 -38.40
C ALA A 133 0.94 36.01 -37.08
N LEU A 134 1.59 36.42 -35.98
CA LEU A 134 1.38 35.85 -34.65
C LEU A 134 -0.11 35.98 -34.22
N LYS A 135 -0.67 37.18 -34.31
CA LYS A 135 -2.08 37.42 -33.96
C LYS A 135 -3.05 36.61 -34.81
N LYS A 136 -2.75 36.46 -36.10
CA LYS A 136 -3.56 35.64 -37.02
C LYS A 136 -3.48 34.17 -36.70
N LEU A 137 -2.29 33.64 -36.45
CA LEU A 137 -2.06 32.22 -36.08
C LEU A 137 -2.72 31.89 -34.72
N VAL A 138 -2.52 32.72 -33.71
CA VAL A 138 -3.14 32.49 -32.39
C VAL A 138 -4.67 32.51 -32.49
N LYS A 139 -5.26 33.52 -33.20
CA LYS A 139 -6.73 33.64 -33.33
C LYS A 139 -7.35 32.45 -34.07
N ASN A 140 -6.65 31.88 -35.07
CA ASN A 140 -7.18 30.82 -35.93
C ASN A 140 -6.67 29.43 -35.54
N ASN A 141 -6.07 29.28 -34.37
CA ASN A 141 -5.51 28.01 -33.91
C ASN A 141 -6.63 27.01 -33.63
N PRO A 142 -6.76 25.93 -34.43
CA PRO A 142 -7.81 24.89 -34.25
C PRO A 142 -7.61 24.06 -32.99
N TYR A 143 -6.40 24.07 -32.42
CA TYR A 143 -6.01 23.33 -31.22
C TYR A 143 -6.08 24.17 -29.95
N GLN A 144 -6.41 25.49 -30.08
CA GLN A 144 -6.52 26.37 -28.93
C GLN A 144 -7.71 25.95 -28.06
N LYS A 145 -7.42 25.70 -26.80
CA LYS A 145 -8.43 25.39 -25.79
C LYS A 145 -8.82 26.66 -25.04
N ALA A 146 -10.07 26.74 -24.61
CA ALA A 146 -10.46 27.79 -23.66
C ALA A 146 -9.67 27.64 -22.36
N PRO A 147 -9.20 28.73 -21.71
CA PRO A 147 -8.37 28.63 -20.50
C PRO A 147 -8.97 27.74 -19.40
N GLY A 148 -10.28 27.86 -19.14
CA GLY A 148 -10.96 27.00 -18.17
C GLY A 148 -10.94 25.50 -18.51
N ARG A 149 -10.97 25.14 -19.79
CA ARG A 149 -10.82 23.76 -20.26
C ARG A 149 -9.39 23.26 -20.07
N GLU A 150 -8.40 24.08 -20.41
CA GLU A 150 -6.98 23.72 -20.26
C GLU A 150 -6.63 23.44 -18.80
N TRP A 151 -7.04 24.31 -17.88
CA TRP A 151 -6.90 24.11 -16.44
C TRP A 151 -7.64 22.86 -15.95
N GLY A 152 -8.88 22.66 -16.39
CA GLY A 152 -9.67 21.48 -16.03
C GLY A 152 -9.02 20.18 -16.46
N GLU A 153 -8.54 20.09 -17.70
CA GLU A 153 -7.84 18.92 -18.21
C GLU A 153 -6.52 18.67 -17.46
N ALA A 154 -5.75 19.73 -17.16
CA ALA A 154 -4.51 19.65 -16.40
C ALA A 154 -4.75 19.15 -14.97
N ILE A 155 -5.78 19.64 -14.28
CA ILE A 155 -6.16 19.17 -12.93
C ILE A 155 -6.58 17.71 -12.97
N ILE A 156 -7.45 17.32 -13.90
CA ILE A 156 -7.88 15.92 -14.05
C ILE A 156 -6.67 15.01 -14.29
N PHE A 157 -5.79 15.39 -15.22
CA PHE A 157 -4.57 14.64 -15.49
C PHE A 157 -3.70 14.51 -14.24
N ALA A 158 -3.45 15.61 -13.52
CA ALA A 158 -2.64 15.61 -12.30
C ALA A 158 -3.21 14.70 -11.21
N VAL A 159 -4.54 14.73 -11.00
CA VAL A 159 -5.23 13.88 -10.03
C VAL A 159 -5.09 12.41 -10.38
N PHE A 160 -5.32 12.04 -11.65
CA PHE A 160 -5.18 10.65 -12.08
C PHE A 160 -3.72 10.19 -12.07
N ALA A 161 -2.77 11.02 -12.49
CA ALA A 161 -1.35 10.70 -12.42
C ALA A 161 -0.87 10.51 -10.98
N ALA A 162 -1.29 11.38 -10.06
CA ALA A 162 -0.97 11.25 -8.64
C ALA A 162 -1.60 9.98 -8.03
N ALA A 163 -2.88 9.71 -8.33
CA ALA A 163 -3.56 8.49 -7.88
C ALA A 163 -2.86 7.24 -8.40
N PHE A 164 -2.40 7.28 -9.64
CA PHE A 164 -1.69 6.21 -10.27
C PHE A 164 -0.30 5.97 -9.62
N ILE A 165 0.52 7.01 -9.43
CA ILE A 165 1.80 6.94 -8.73
C ILE A 165 1.59 6.36 -7.33
N ARG A 166 0.59 6.85 -6.61
CA ARG A 166 0.22 6.37 -5.28
C ARG A 166 -0.18 4.89 -5.29
N MET A 167 -0.97 4.45 -6.26
CA MET A 167 -1.48 3.07 -6.34
C MET A 167 -0.37 2.07 -6.64
N PHE A 168 0.57 2.39 -7.54
CA PHE A 168 1.51 1.41 -8.08
C PHE A 168 2.97 1.63 -7.69
N LEU A 169 3.41 2.86 -7.44
CA LEU A 169 4.84 3.15 -7.30
C LEU A 169 5.23 3.53 -5.89
N ILE A 170 4.79 4.69 -5.43
CA ILE A 170 5.22 5.28 -4.16
C ILE A 170 4.00 5.87 -3.46
N GLU A 171 3.87 5.59 -2.17
CA GLU A 171 2.82 6.14 -1.33
C GLU A 171 3.41 6.77 -0.08
N ALA A 172 2.84 7.91 0.34
CA ALA A 172 3.23 8.60 1.57
C ALA A 172 2.37 8.10 2.75
N TYR A 173 3.02 7.76 3.85
CA TYR A 173 2.37 7.33 5.09
C TYR A 173 2.85 8.18 6.26
N LYS A 174 1.95 8.49 7.19
CA LYS A 174 2.26 9.12 8.47
C LYS A 174 2.37 8.03 9.54
N ILE A 175 3.37 8.13 10.42
CA ILE A 175 3.48 7.27 11.61
C ILE A 175 2.59 7.83 12.72
N PRO A 176 1.49 7.12 13.07
CA PRO A 176 0.54 7.62 14.07
C PRO A 176 0.80 7.10 15.48
N THR A 177 1.63 6.06 15.64
CA THR A 177 1.83 5.34 16.92
C THR A 177 3.31 5.08 17.19
N GLY A 178 3.66 4.95 18.48
CA GLY A 178 5.04 4.74 18.93
C GLY A 178 5.52 3.28 18.85
N SER A 179 4.85 2.38 18.12
CA SER A 179 5.25 0.96 18.08
C SER A 179 6.62 0.69 17.44
N MET A 180 7.13 1.62 16.65
CA MET A 180 8.45 1.62 16.03
C MET A 180 9.36 2.71 16.62
N GLU A 181 9.00 3.25 17.79
CA GLU A 181 9.75 4.29 18.48
C GLU A 181 11.17 3.79 18.77
N GLY A 182 12.13 4.73 18.77
CA GLY A 182 13.54 4.38 18.69
C GLY A 182 14.08 4.42 17.26
N SER A 183 13.30 3.94 16.28
CA SER A 183 13.64 4.01 14.85
C SER A 183 12.76 4.99 14.09
N LEU A 184 11.43 4.88 14.20
CA LEU A 184 10.45 5.76 13.56
C LEU A 184 9.58 6.39 14.63
N LEU A 185 9.48 7.72 14.61
CA LEU A 185 8.77 8.50 15.63
C LEU A 185 7.36 8.85 15.19
N ILE A 186 6.47 9.07 16.16
CA ILE A 186 5.16 9.65 15.90
C ILE A 186 5.34 10.99 15.19
N GLY A 187 4.65 11.17 14.06
CA GLY A 187 4.77 12.40 13.25
C GLY A 187 5.77 12.34 12.11
N ASP A 188 6.49 11.22 11.94
CA ASP A 188 7.27 10.96 10.73
C ASP A 188 6.34 10.68 9.53
N PHE A 189 6.65 11.28 8.39
CA PHE A 189 6.01 11.00 7.12
C PHE A 189 6.99 10.28 6.20
N LEU A 190 6.66 9.05 5.82
CA LEU A 190 7.51 8.16 5.05
C LEU A 190 7.06 8.08 3.60
N PHE A 191 8.01 8.00 2.67
CA PHE A 191 7.73 7.44 1.36
C PHE A 191 7.98 5.92 1.36
N VAL A 192 7.00 5.19 0.88
CA VAL A 192 7.04 3.72 0.77
C VAL A 192 7.00 3.34 -0.70
N SER A 193 8.03 2.63 -1.15
CA SER A 193 8.10 2.10 -2.51
C SER A 193 7.43 0.74 -2.59
N LYS A 194 6.46 0.62 -3.49
CA LYS A 194 5.79 -0.65 -3.80
C LYS A 194 6.61 -1.51 -4.78
N ALA A 195 7.43 -0.87 -5.62
CA ALA A 195 8.24 -1.56 -6.62
C ALA A 195 9.36 -2.41 -6.00
N HIS A 196 9.93 -2.01 -4.85
CA HIS A 196 11.03 -2.77 -4.24
C HIS A 196 10.64 -4.21 -3.91
N TYR A 197 9.46 -4.42 -3.32
CA TYR A 197 8.96 -5.77 -2.99
C TYR A 197 7.94 -6.32 -4.00
N GLY A 198 7.93 -5.72 -5.21
CA GLY A 198 7.04 -6.09 -6.31
C GLY A 198 5.66 -5.42 -6.24
N ILE A 199 5.30 -4.75 -7.32
CA ILE A 199 4.01 -4.06 -7.43
C ILE A 199 2.88 -5.09 -7.45
N ARG A 200 1.99 -5.02 -6.47
CA ARG A 200 0.81 -5.87 -6.39
C ARG A 200 -0.35 -5.28 -7.19
N THR A 201 -1.12 -6.11 -7.91
CA THR A 201 -2.39 -5.67 -8.50
C THR A 201 -3.36 -5.24 -7.40
N PRO A 202 -4.01 -4.06 -7.51
CA PRO A 202 -5.02 -3.65 -6.55
C PRO A 202 -6.26 -4.55 -6.67
N LYS A 203 -6.85 -4.91 -5.54
CA LYS A 203 -8.14 -5.62 -5.52
C LYS A 203 -9.28 -4.69 -5.90
N THR A 204 -9.22 -3.43 -5.49
CA THR A 204 -10.24 -2.41 -5.74
C THR A 204 -9.74 -1.37 -6.72
N ILE A 205 -10.03 -1.56 -8.02
CA ILE A 205 -9.63 -0.61 -9.08
C ILE A 205 -10.62 0.54 -9.25
N ALA A 206 -11.90 0.29 -8.97
CA ALA A 206 -12.94 1.31 -9.05
C ALA A 206 -13.04 2.07 -7.73
N MET A 207 -12.27 3.14 -7.60
CA MET A 207 -12.21 3.97 -6.40
C MET A 207 -12.16 5.46 -6.76
N ILE A 208 -12.62 6.30 -5.85
CA ILE A 208 -12.44 7.74 -5.98
C ILE A 208 -10.95 8.04 -5.80
N PRO A 209 -10.30 8.70 -6.78
CA PRO A 209 -8.88 9.04 -6.69
C PRO A 209 -8.53 9.73 -5.38
N LEU A 210 -7.36 9.40 -4.82
CA LEU A 210 -6.78 9.97 -3.60
C LEU A 210 -7.51 9.68 -2.28
N LEU A 211 -8.72 9.15 -2.30
CA LEU A 211 -9.40 8.67 -1.08
C LEU A 211 -8.93 7.25 -0.72
N HIS A 212 -8.85 6.95 0.58
CA HIS A 212 -8.40 5.63 1.04
C HIS A 212 -9.58 4.68 1.26
N ASN A 213 -10.40 4.89 2.25
CA ASN A 213 -11.49 3.98 2.61
C ASN A 213 -12.86 4.62 2.54
N ARG A 214 -13.05 5.80 3.12
CA ARG A 214 -14.35 6.46 3.24
C ARG A 214 -14.35 7.86 2.64
N ILE A 215 -15.51 8.26 2.13
CA ILE A 215 -15.73 9.61 1.64
C ILE A 215 -15.98 10.49 2.87
N PRO A 216 -15.18 11.54 3.09
CA PRO A 216 -15.43 12.51 4.16
C PRO A 216 -16.86 13.06 4.09
N ILE A 217 -17.51 13.32 5.24
CA ILE A 217 -18.86 13.90 5.38
C ILE A 217 -19.98 12.86 5.15
N ILE A 218 -19.90 12.02 4.10
CA ILE A 218 -20.98 11.10 3.74
C ILE A 218 -20.83 9.75 4.48
N ASP A 219 -19.63 9.44 4.93
CA ASP A 219 -19.22 8.20 5.62
C ASP A 219 -19.60 6.92 4.85
N LYS A 220 -19.58 7.00 3.50
CA LYS A 220 -19.71 5.85 2.60
C LYS A 220 -18.34 5.41 2.10
N GLU A 221 -18.24 4.18 1.66
CA GLU A 221 -17.04 3.65 1.04
C GLU A 221 -16.67 4.45 -0.22
N SER A 222 -15.38 4.73 -0.39
CA SER A 222 -14.83 5.46 -1.54
C SER A 222 -14.46 4.55 -2.70
N TYR A 223 -14.78 3.26 -2.62
CA TYR A 223 -14.43 2.24 -3.60
C TYR A 223 -15.58 1.25 -3.83
N LEU A 224 -15.49 0.51 -4.92
CA LEU A 224 -16.34 -0.63 -5.20
C LEU A 224 -15.51 -1.91 -5.06
N GLU A 225 -16.04 -2.92 -4.41
CA GLU A 225 -15.38 -4.23 -4.28
C GLU A 225 -15.29 -4.98 -5.61
N LYS A 226 -16.16 -4.66 -6.55
CA LYS A 226 -16.17 -5.26 -7.88
C LYS A 226 -16.16 -4.17 -8.95
N PRO A 227 -15.47 -4.39 -10.09
CA PRO A 227 -14.64 -5.54 -10.41
C PRO A 227 -13.33 -5.56 -9.62
N ASN A 228 -12.86 -6.76 -9.26
CA ASN A 228 -11.54 -6.96 -8.64
C ASN A 228 -10.57 -7.60 -9.65
N LEU A 229 -9.30 -7.22 -9.56
CA LEU A 229 -8.25 -7.83 -10.37
C LEU A 229 -7.78 -9.16 -9.73
N PRO A 230 -7.32 -10.12 -10.55
CA PRO A 230 -6.67 -11.31 -10.03
C PRO A 230 -5.41 -10.93 -9.24
N ASP A 231 -5.05 -11.79 -8.27
CA ASP A 231 -3.80 -11.63 -7.55
C ASP A 231 -2.63 -11.84 -8.50
N PHE A 232 -1.89 -10.79 -8.70
CA PHE A 232 -0.64 -10.81 -9.45
C PHE A 232 0.31 -9.79 -8.82
N ARG A 233 1.59 -10.18 -8.73
CA ARG A 233 2.66 -9.30 -8.28
C ARG A 233 3.76 -9.29 -9.34
N LEU A 234 4.17 -8.10 -9.77
CA LEU A 234 5.33 -7.93 -10.64
C LEU A 234 6.60 -8.37 -9.91
N PRO A 235 7.65 -8.79 -10.64
CA PRO A 235 8.93 -9.10 -10.03
C PRO A 235 9.42 -7.98 -9.12
N ALA A 236 9.94 -8.37 -7.96
CA ALA A 236 10.52 -7.45 -6.98
C ALA A 236 11.88 -6.92 -7.47
N LEU A 237 12.22 -5.68 -7.11
CA LEU A 237 13.55 -5.12 -7.36
C LEU A 237 14.56 -5.60 -6.32
N GLU A 238 14.07 -5.97 -5.12
CA GLU A 238 14.90 -6.53 -4.06
C GLU A 238 14.08 -7.50 -3.19
N ASN A 239 14.76 -8.41 -2.50
CA ASN A 239 14.13 -9.32 -1.55
C ASN A 239 13.88 -8.64 -0.21
N ILE A 240 12.91 -9.18 0.54
CA ILE A 240 12.72 -8.84 1.94
C ILE A 240 13.82 -9.54 2.73
N ASP A 241 14.44 -8.83 3.68
CA ASP A 241 15.51 -9.37 4.53
C ASP A 241 15.17 -9.25 6.00
N HIS A 242 15.85 -10.04 6.84
CA HIS A 242 15.79 -9.90 8.29
C HIS A 242 16.18 -8.48 8.73
N ASN A 243 15.58 -8.03 9.81
CA ASN A 243 15.80 -6.72 10.43
C ASN A 243 15.48 -5.49 9.55
N LYS A 244 14.85 -5.67 8.37
CA LYS A 244 14.38 -4.54 7.55
C LYS A 244 12.92 -4.19 7.90
N PRO A 245 12.57 -2.91 8.00
CA PRO A 245 11.18 -2.51 8.17
C PRO A 245 10.38 -2.80 6.89
N ILE A 246 9.19 -3.33 7.07
CA ILE A 246 8.22 -3.63 5.99
C ILE A 246 6.90 -2.95 6.27
N VAL A 247 6.26 -2.45 5.22
CA VAL A 247 4.89 -1.95 5.28
C VAL A 247 3.95 -3.00 4.71
N PHE A 248 2.88 -3.29 5.42
CA PHE A 248 1.91 -4.31 5.04
C PHE A 248 0.49 -3.95 5.51
N ASN A 249 -0.50 -4.56 4.89
CA ASN A 249 -1.89 -4.45 5.31
C ASN A 249 -2.13 -5.33 6.54
N TYR A 250 -2.87 -4.81 7.52
CA TYR A 250 -3.12 -5.51 8.79
C TYR A 250 -3.74 -6.90 8.57
N PRO A 251 -3.11 -7.99 9.02
CA PRO A 251 -3.56 -9.35 8.72
C PRO A 251 -4.95 -9.67 9.26
N GLU A 252 -5.32 -9.18 10.45
CA GLU A 252 -6.65 -9.35 11.03
C GLU A 252 -7.64 -8.24 10.63
N GLY A 253 -7.28 -7.36 9.67
CA GLY A 253 -8.09 -6.24 9.20
C GLY A 253 -9.20 -6.61 8.20
N ASP A 254 -9.47 -7.89 7.97
CA ASP A 254 -10.53 -8.39 7.08
C ASP A 254 -11.94 -8.09 7.59
N SER A 255 -12.12 -8.12 8.90
CA SER A 255 -13.41 -7.90 9.56
C SER A 255 -13.19 -7.02 10.79
N VAL A 256 -13.65 -5.78 10.73
CA VAL A 256 -13.30 -4.75 11.72
C VAL A 256 -14.50 -3.97 12.24
N TYR A 257 -14.37 -3.47 13.46
CA TYR A 257 -15.24 -2.46 14.05
C TYR A 257 -14.53 -1.11 14.03
N VAL A 258 -15.14 -0.12 13.39
CA VAL A 258 -14.58 1.24 13.32
C VAL A 258 -15.13 2.06 14.50
N ILE A 259 -14.23 2.39 15.43
CA ILE A 259 -14.52 3.24 16.58
C ILE A 259 -13.73 4.54 16.41
N PRO A 260 -14.26 5.72 16.81
CA PRO A 260 -13.49 6.96 16.73
C PRO A 260 -12.08 6.82 17.34
N GLY A 261 -11.07 7.12 16.54
CA GLY A 261 -9.66 7.06 16.93
C GLY A 261 -8.97 5.71 16.75
N ARG A 262 -9.69 4.59 16.60
CA ARG A 262 -9.07 3.27 16.40
C ARG A 262 -10.00 2.27 15.71
N THR A 263 -9.43 1.45 14.84
CA THR A 263 -10.07 0.27 14.24
C THR A 263 -9.70 -0.98 15.03
N TYR A 264 -10.68 -1.82 15.38
CA TYR A 264 -10.49 -3.08 16.07
C TYR A 264 -10.95 -4.24 15.21
N SER A 265 -10.18 -5.32 15.17
CA SER A 265 -10.58 -6.55 14.47
C SER A 265 -11.69 -7.29 15.23
N ILE A 266 -12.42 -8.16 14.54
CA ILE A 266 -13.37 -9.08 15.20
C ILE A 266 -12.64 -9.98 16.22
N TYR A 267 -11.36 -10.26 16.01
CA TYR A 267 -10.54 -11.06 16.90
C TYR A 267 -10.18 -10.30 18.17
N ASP A 268 -9.92 -8.98 18.07
CA ASP A 268 -9.76 -8.11 19.24
C ASP A 268 -11.01 -8.10 20.12
N ALA A 269 -12.18 -7.99 19.48
CA ALA A 269 -13.45 -8.03 20.20
C ALA A 269 -13.69 -9.37 20.91
N ARG A 270 -13.27 -10.48 20.31
CA ARG A 270 -13.36 -11.82 20.92
C ARG A 270 -12.38 -12.00 22.08
N ARG A 271 -11.21 -11.38 22.03
CA ARG A 271 -10.16 -11.47 23.07
C ARG A 271 -10.40 -10.51 24.25
N ARG A 272 -11.20 -9.45 24.05
CA ARG A 272 -11.40 -8.35 25.01
C ARG A 272 -12.90 -8.19 25.34
N PRO A 273 -13.41 -8.81 26.41
CA PRO A 273 -14.85 -8.74 26.76
C PRO A 273 -15.39 -7.31 26.88
N ASN A 274 -14.64 -6.41 27.53
CA ASN A 274 -15.03 -5.00 27.68
C ASN A 274 -15.21 -4.29 26.33
N LEU A 275 -14.36 -4.60 25.34
CA LEU A 275 -14.48 -4.08 23.97
C LEU A 275 -15.73 -4.64 23.29
N ALA A 276 -16.02 -5.94 23.46
CA ALA A 276 -17.22 -6.56 22.91
C ALA A 276 -18.50 -5.93 23.47
N GLU A 277 -18.54 -5.64 24.77
CA GLU A 277 -19.65 -4.91 25.41
C GLU A 277 -19.80 -3.49 24.86
N GLN A 278 -18.71 -2.74 24.71
CA GLN A 278 -18.71 -1.40 24.12
C GLN A 278 -19.26 -1.42 22.68
N ILE A 279 -18.81 -2.36 21.87
CA ILE A 279 -19.28 -2.55 20.48
C ILE A 279 -20.78 -2.81 20.45
N LYS A 280 -21.27 -3.69 21.32
CA LYS A 280 -22.69 -4.05 21.44
C LYS A 280 -23.52 -2.86 21.93
N ALA A 281 -23.07 -2.18 22.98
CA ALA A 281 -23.77 -1.03 23.56
C ALA A 281 -23.95 0.12 22.57
N ASN A 282 -22.91 0.41 21.77
CA ASN A 282 -22.93 1.45 20.76
C ASN A 282 -23.44 0.98 19.39
N ARG A 283 -23.90 -0.26 19.27
CA ARG A 283 -24.43 -0.87 18.02
C ARG A 283 -23.49 -0.69 16.82
N ILE A 284 -22.18 -0.81 17.05
CA ILE A 284 -21.16 -0.64 16.00
C ILE A 284 -21.25 -1.83 15.05
N LYS A 285 -21.41 -1.53 13.76
CA LYS A 285 -21.51 -2.55 12.71
C LYS A 285 -20.13 -3.09 12.35
N LEU A 286 -20.09 -4.39 12.02
CA LEU A 286 -18.92 -5.03 11.46
C LEU A 286 -18.73 -4.57 10.01
N ASP A 287 -17.54 -4.11 9.69
CA ASP A 287 -17.09 -3.68 8.37
C ASP A 287 -16.13 -4.74 7.82
N THR A 288 -16.33 -5.18 6.57
CA THR A 288 -15.45 -6.15 5.92
C THR A 288 -14.62 -5.44 4.85
N ARG A 289 -13.32 -5.73 4.80
CA ARG A 289 -12.39 -5.00 3.93
C ARG A 289 -11.54 -5.93 3.08
N PRO A 290 -11.48 -5.70 1.75
CA PRO A 290 -10.49 -6.35 0.90
C PRO A 290 -9.07 -5.95 1.36
N VAL A 291 -8.07 -6.78 1.02
CA VAL A 291 -6.72 -6.65 1.58
C VAL A 291 -6.08 -5.26 1.37
N ASP A 292 -6.31 -4.64 0.22
CA ASP A 292 -5.77 -3.32 -0.14
C ASP A 292 -6.51 -2.12 0.53
N LYS A 293 -7.58 -2.40 1.29
CA LYS A 293 -8.34 -1.41 2.08
C LYS A 293 -8.20 -1.59 3.58
N ARG A 294 -7.42 -2.58 4.02
CA ARG A 294 -7.08 -2.76 5.43
C ARG A 294 -6.08 -1.72 5.88
N ASP A 295 -6.06 -1.44 7.17
CA ASP A 295 -5.11 -0.49 7.76
C ASP A 295 -3.67 -0.90 7.48
N HIS A 296 -2.81 0.08 7.28
CA HIS A 296 -1.40 -0.14 6.99
C HIS A 296 -0.60 -0.17 8.31
N TYR A 297 0.20 -1.20 8.46
CA TYR A 297 1.13 -1.35 9.56
C TYR A 297 2.58 -1.31 9.06
N ILE A 298 3.46 -0.82 9.90
CA ILE A 298 4.90 -0.91 9.70
C ILE A 298 5.51 -1.66 10.87
N LYS A 299 6.31 -2.69 10.59
CA LYS A 299 7.05 -3.49 11.57
C LYS A 299 8.39 -3.91 10.98
N ARG A 300 9.33 -4.26 11.83
CA ARG A 300 10.59 -4.87 11.41
C ARG A 300 10.34 -6.34 11.09
N CYS A 301 10.79 -6.80 9.93
CA CYS A 301 10.74 -8.21 9.54
C CYS A 301 11.78 -8.97 10.35
N ILE A 302 11.34 -9.71 11.36
CA ILE A 302 12.22 -10.47 12.26
C ILE A 302 12.36 -11.92 11.78
N GLY A 303 11.30 -12.51 11.26
CA GLY A 303 11.32 -13.88 10.77
C GLY A 303 10.89 -13.96 9.31
N MET A 304 11.61 -14.78 8.56
CA MET A 304 11.46 -15.01 7.13
C MET A 304 10.78 -16.35 6.86
N PRO A 305 10.23 -16.56 5.64
CA PRO A 305 9.68 -17.86 5.25
C PRO A 305 10.69 -19.00 5.44
N GLY A 306 10.29 -20.05 6.15
CA GLY A 306 11.14 -21.21 6.46
C GLY A 306 11.87 -21.13 7.80
N ASP A 307 11.87 -19.99 8.48
CA ASP A 307 12.53 -19.85 9.76
C ASP A 307 11.77 -20.54 10.91
N SER A 308 12.54 -20.99 11.89
CA SER A 308 12.07 -21.31 13.24
C SER A 308 12.41 -20.14 14.15
N LEU A 309 11.39 -19.50 14.75
CA LEU A 309 11.54 -18.33 15.60
C LEU A 309 11.22 -18.68 17.05
N GLN A 310 12.07 -18.24 17.97
CA GLN A 310 11.86 -18.33 19.42
C GLN A 310 12.32 -17.04 20.09
N ILE A 311 11.67 -16.65 21.17
CA ILE A 311 12.09 -15.56 22.04
C ILE A 311 12.32 -16.13 23.44
N ILE A 312 13.48 -15.87 24.01
CA ILE A 312 13.86 -16.27 25.37
C ILE A 312 14.38 -15.03 26.08
N ASP A 313 13.75 -14.65 27.15
CA ASP A 313 14.09 -13.42 27.91
C ASP A 313 14.34 -12.21 27.01
N THR A 314 13.38 -11.94 26.12
CA THR A 314 13.39 -10.86 25.12
C THR A 314 14.37 -11.04 23.94
N GLN A 315 15.37 -11.93 24.04
CA GLN A 315 16.27 -12.22 22.93
C GLN A 315 15.60 -13.10 21.89
N VAL A 316 15.62 -12.63 20.65
CA VAL A 316 15.11 -13.40 19.50
C VAL A 316 16.15 -14.42 19.04
N TYR A 317 15.71 -15.64 18.78
CA TYR A 317 16.49 -16.70 18.17
C TYR A 317 15.85 -17.10 16.84
N ILE A 318 16.66 -17.18 15.80
CA ILE A 318 16.27 -17.65 14.47
C ILE A 318 17.05 -18.91 14.16
N ASN A 319 16.35 -20.01 13.89
CA ASN A 319 16.94 -21.31 13.61
C ASN A 319 17.94 -21.76 14.72
N GLY A 320 17.58 -21.46 15.98
CA GLY A 320 18.37 -21.80 17.16
C GLY A 320 19.58 -20.88 17.43
N LYS A 321 19.80 -19.84 16.61
CA LYS A 321 20.88 -18.86 16.79
C LYS A 321 20.33 -17.54 17.27
N ALA A 322 20.98 -16.86 18.19
CA ALA A 322 20.63 -15.53 18.63
C ALA A 322 20.70 -14.56 17.43
N ALA A 323 19.56 -13.91 17.14
CA ALA A 323 19.49 -12.89 16.10
C ALA A 323 20.15 -11.59 16.58
N GLU A 324 20.72 -10.84 15.64
CA GLU A 324 21.19 -9.50 15.91
C GLU A 324 20.03 -8.57 16.27
N ASN A 325 20.12 -7.93 17.41
CA ASN A 325 19.11 -6.97 17.83
C ASN A 325 19.35 -5.61 17.16
N PRO A 326 18.27 -4.96 16.65
CA PRO A 326 18.36 -3.57 16.22
C PRO A 326 18.88 -2.66 17.33
N THR A 327 19.68 -1.65 16.98
CA THR A 327 20.37 -0.78 17.95
C THR A 327 19.40 -0.01 18.86
N ASN A 328 18.21 0.31 18.35
CA ASN A 328 17.25 1.21 19.02
C ASN A 328 16.04 0.45 19.60
N LEU A 329 16.21 -0.82 19.96
CA LEU A 329 15.14 -1.56 20.64
C LEU A 329 14.81 -0.94 21.98
N GLN A 330 13.52 -0.80 22.26
CA GLN A 330 13.02 -0.24 23.51
C GLN A 330 12.13 -1.23 24.25
N TYR A 331 12.25 -1.20 25.58
CA TYR A 331 11.46 -1.96 26.53
C TYR A 331 10.93 -1.05 27.63
N LYS A 332 9.86 -1.45 28.30
CA LYS A 332 9.34 -0.74 29.49
C LYS A 332 10.12 -1.16 30.74
N TYR A 333 10.44 -0.16 31.54
CA TYR A 333 11.13 -0.32 32.81
C TYR A 333 10.37 0.40 33.92
N LEU A 334 10.32 -0.22 35.10
CA LEU A 334 9.94 0.41 36.35
C LEU A 334 11.17 1.09 36.91
N MET A 335 11.12 2.41 37.09
CA MET A 335 12.18 3.17 37.73
C MET A 335 11.78 3.53 39.16
N TYR A 336 12.50 3.03 40.13
CA TYR A 336 12.39 3.32 41.55
C TYR A 336 13.37 4.43 41.90
N PRO A 337 12.92 5.67 42.17
CA PRO A 337 13.83 6.78 42.46
C PRO A 337 14.51 6.69 43.82
N ASN A 338 13.94 5.94 44.79
CA ASN A 338 14.47 5.70 46.13
C ASN A 338 14.92 6.99 46.85
N GLY A 339 14.10 8.04 46.76
CA GLY A 339 14.33 9.35 47.38
C GLY A 339 15.18 10.32 46.53
N VAL A 340 15.61 9.93 45.36
CA VAL A 340 16.29 10.81 44.40
C VAL A 340 15.27 11.69 43.67
N ASN A 341 15.51 13.00 43.65
CA ASN A 341 14.69 13.92 42.86
C ASN A 341 15.04 13.80 41.38
N ILE A 342 14.12 13.34 40.59
CA ILE A 342 14.31 13.12 39.15
C ILE A 342 14.08 14.42 38.38
N ASN A 343 15.13 14.93 37.76
CA ASN A 343 15.01 16.05 36.83
C ASN A 343 14.37 15.59 35.50
N LYS A 344 13.10 15.91 35.33
CA LYS A 344 12.29 15.52 34.15
C LYS A 344 12.82 16.17 32.86
N GLU A 345 13.30 17.41 32.91
CA GLU A 345 13.87 18.13 31.77
C GLU A 345 15.11 17.41 31.22
N LYS A 346 15.93 16.83 32.10
CA LYS A 346 17.10 16.05 31.72
C LYS A 346 16.71 14.74 30.98
N LEU A 347 15.64 14.11 31.39
CA LEU A 347 15.12 12.93 30.66
C LEU A 347 14.68 13.29 29.23
N VAL A 348 13.97 14.42 29.08
CA VAL A 348 13.55 14.92 27.77
C VAL A 348 14.77 15.32 26.91
N GLU A 349 15.78 15.97 27.47
CA GLU A 349 17.03 16.30 26.78
C GLU A 349 17.75 15.04 26.25
N TRP A 350 17.63 13.91 26.93
CA TRP A 350 18.20 12.64 26.50
C TRP A 350 17.35 11.90 25.47
N GLY A 351 16.21 12.46 25.06
CA GLY A 351 15.30 11.85 24.09
C GLY A 351 14.34 10.83 24.70
N ILE A 352 14.32 10.70 26.04
CA ILE A 352 13.37 9.82 26.72
C ILE A 352 12.00 10.49 26.64
N SER A 353 11.03 9.74 26.12
CA SER A 353 9.67 10.26 25.94
C SER A 353 9.12 10.90 27.22
N PRO A 354 8.60 12.13 27.17
CA PRO A 354 7.98 12.76 28.32
C PRO A 354 6.68 12.09 28.75
N ASN A 355 6.12 11.23 27.91
CA ASN A 355 4.89 10.47 28.16
C ASN A 355 5.21 9.21 28.96
N TYR A 356 5.73 9.37 30.16
CA TYR A 356 5.87 8.27 31.10
C TYR A 356 4.66 8.22 32.05
N ASP A 357 4.22 7.01 32.33
CA ASP A 357 3.21 6.76 33.35
C ASP A 357 3.89 6.82 34.74
N ILE A 358 3.17 7.35 35.72
CA ILE A 358 3.57 7.33 37.11
C ILE A 358 2.59 6.45 37.87
N ASP A 359 3.08 5.39 38.47
CA ASP A 359 2.33 4.64 39.47
C ASP A 359 2.49 5.34 40.81
N GLU A 360 1.57 6.27 41.12
CA GLU A 360 1.60 7.08 42.33
C GLU A 360 1.50 6.23 43.61
N GLN A 361 0.81 5.07 43.53
CA GLN A 361 0.66 4.17 44.68
C GLN A 361 2.00 3.50 45.06
N ARG A 362 2.83 3.22 44.07
CA ARG A 362 4.14 2.60 44.24
C ARG A 362 5.28 3.61 44.27
N GLY A 363 5.03 4.86 43.90
CA GLY A 363 6.07 5.89 43.75
C GLY A 363 7.09 5.58 42.67
N VAL A 364 6.70 4.92 41.60
CA VAL A 364 7.58 4.50 40.50
C VAL A 364 7.19 5.18 39.19
N PHE A 365 8.19 5.38 38.32
CA PHE A 365 7.99 5.83 36.95
C PHE A 365 8.04 4.63 36.00
N ILE A 366 7.19 4.63 34.99
CA ILE A 366 7.22 3.62 33.93
C ILE A 366 7.85 4.29 32.70
N LEU A 367 9.09 3.96 32.39
CA LEU A 367 9.86 4.53 31.29
C LEU A 367 9.98 3.51 30.15
N THR A 368 9.95 4.01 28.91
CA THR A 368 10.32 3.22 27.74
C THR A 368 11.73 3.60 27.32
N LEU A 369 12.65 2.65 27.41
CA LEU A 369 14.09 2.91 27.28
C LEU A 369 14.75 1.93 26.30
N SER A 370 15.65 2.44 25.47
CA SER A 370 16.68 1.66 24.79
C SER A 370 17.83 1.32 25.76
N ASN A 371 18.73 0.42 25.37
CA ASN A 371 19.90 0.10 26.21
C ASN A 371 20.75 1.33 26.50
N ALA A 372 20.96 2.20 25.52
CA ALA A 372 21.75 3.43 25.71
C ALA A 372 21.08 4.43 26.68
N GLU A 373 19.75 4.51 26.67
CA GLU A 373 18.98 5.35 27.59
C GLU A 373 18.91 4.72 29.00
N LEU A 374 18.85 3.38 29.07
CA LEU A 374 18.92 2.63 30.32
C LEU A 374 20.21 2.98 31.08
N ASP A 375 21.35 2.91 30.38
CA ASP A 375 22.67 3.25 30.94
C ASP A 375 22.74 4.70 31.43
N LYS A 376 22.17 5.64 30.64
CA LYS A 376 22.11 7.06 31.04
C LYS A 376 21.28 7.26 32.32
N VAL A 377 20.08 6.66 32.39
CA VAL A 377 19.19 6.78 33.56
C VAL A 377 19.86 6.16 34.80
N GLN A 378 20.49 4.98 34.66
CA GLN A 378 21.19 4.31 35.75
C GLN A 378 22.38 5.16 36.27
N SER A 379 23.03 5.94 35.40
CA SER A 379 24.15 6.82 35.75
C SER A 379 23.74 8.08 36.50
N LEU A 380 22.46 8.42 36.61
CA LEU A 380 21.98 9.62 37.33
C LEU A 380 22.29 9.57 38.81
N ASP A 381 22.03 8.44 39.44
CA ASP A 381 22.29 8.21 40.87
C ASP A 381 22.31 6.68 41.13
N PRO A 382 23.30 6.18 41.88
CA PRO A 382 23.38 4.75 42.24
C PRO A 382 22.18 4.20 43.02
N LYS A 383 21.39 5.06 43.64
CA LYS A 383 20.18 4.66 44.37
C LYS A 383 18.99 4.34 43.43
N ILE A 384 19.01 4.83 42.19
CA ILE A 384 17.99 4.55 41.22
C ILE A 384 18.04 3.06 40.85
N LYS A 385 16.92 2.38 41.00
CA LYS A 385 16.76 0.99 40.58
C LYS A 385 15.87 0.92 39.34
N LEU A 386 16.32 0.20 38.31
CA LEU A 386 15.56 -0.06 37.10
C LEU A 386 15.24 -1.56 37.03
N GLU A 387 13.96 -1.88 36.79
CA GLU A 387 13.49 -3.25 36.61
C GLU A 387 12.68 -3.32 35.32
N ARG A 388 13.04 -4.25 34.40
CA ARG A 388 12.24 -4.45 33.20
C ARG A 388 10.85 -4.95 33.56
N VAL A 389 9.82 -4.36 32.95
CA VAL A 389 8.42 -4.78 33.16
C VAL A 389 8.26 -6.21 32.67
N GLN A 390 7.72 -7.08 33.52
CA GLN A 390 7.39 -8.45 33.19
C GLN A 390 6.00 -8.53 32.58
N ASN A 391 5.85 -9.12 31.41
CA ASN A 391 4.57 -9.31 30.75
C ASN A 391 3.87 -10.57 31.25
N GLN A 392 2.55 -10.47 31.40
CA GLN A 392 1.72 -11.61 31.82
C GLN A 392 1.59 -12.65 30.70
N ALA A 393 1.55 -13.93 31.09
CA ALA A 393 1.30 -15.02 30.17
C ALA A 393 -0.15 -15.03 29.65
N GLY A 394 -0.39 -15.68 28.50
CA GLY A 394 -1.71 -16.02 27.97
C GLY A 394 -2.30 -15.04 26.95
N GLY A 395 -1.62 -13.93 26.63
CA GLY A 395 -2.06 -12.99 25.59
C GLY A 395 -1.39 -13.17 24.22
N ALA A 396 -0.51 -14.16 24.08
CA ALA A 396 0.31 -14.35 22.89
C ALA A 396 -0.37 -15.30 21.86
N PHE A 397 -0.07 -15.04 20.57
CA PHE A 397 -0.45 -15.93 19.47
C PHE A 397 0.07 -17.36 19.72
N PRO A 398 -0.67 -18.42 19.38
CA PRO A 398 -1.93 -18.47 18.65
C PRO A 398 -3.19 -18.45 19.51
N HIS A 399 -3.14 -17.94 20.75
CA HIS A 399 -4.25 -17.82 21.68
C HIS A 399 -4.93 -19.17 22.00
N SER A 400 -4.12 -20.18 22.22
CA SER A 400 -4.54 -21.57 22.48
C SER A 400 -3.76 -22.18 23.64
N ASN A 401 -4.05 -23.43 23.99
CA ASN A 401 -3.37 -24.10 25.09
C ASN A 401 -1.84 -24.19 24.91
N ILE A 402 -1.33 -24.23 23.67
CA ILE A 402 0.11 -24.26 23.41
C ILE A 402 0.81 -22.97 23.84
N SER A 403 0.14 -21.82 23.71
CA SER A 403 0.67 -20.52 24.11
C SER A 403 0.22 -20.07 25.51
N LYS A 404 -0.38 -20.96 26.30
CA LYS A 404 -0.91 -20.60 27.62
C LYS A 404 0.12 -19.95 28.55
N ASN A 405 1.35 -20.43 28.50
CA ASN A 405 2.46 -19.95 29.34
C ASN A 405 3.37 -18.98 28.57
N TRP A 406 3.07 -18.65 27.32
CA TRP A 406 3.90 -17.72 26.55
C TRP A 406 3.58 -16.28 26.94
N THR A 407 4.64 -15.49 26.94
CA THR A 407 4.57 -14.03 27.03
C THR A 407 5.06 -13.43 25.72
N VAL A 408 5.09 -12.12 25.61
CA VAL A 408 5.74 -11.45 24.48
C VAL A 408 7.27 -11.47 24.57
N ASP A 409 7.82 -11.82 25.75
CA ASP A 409 9.24 -11.87 26.06
C ASP A 409 9.79 -13.30 26.09
N ASP A 410 8.90 -14.30 26.28
CA ASP A 410 9.20 -15.73 26.23
C ASP A 410 8.18 -16.42 25.33
N PHE A 411 8.55 -16.70 24.10
CA PHE A 411 7.63 -17.05 23.01
C PHE A 411 8.20 -18.15 22.11
N GLY A 412 7.37 -19.08 21.67
CA GLY A 412 7.75 -20.09 20.68
C GLY A 412 8.36 -21.38 21.28
N PRO A 413 9.09 -22.18 20.49
CA PRO A 413 9.41 -21.94 19.06
C PRO A 413 8.18 -22.08 18.13
N ILE A 414 8.19 -21.31 17.03
CA ILE A 414 7.21 -21.39 15.95
C ILE A 414 7.92 -21.55 14.60
N TYR A 415 7.30 -22.25 13.66
CA TYR A 415 7.73 -22.30 12.27
C TYR A 415 7.01 -21.24 11.45
N ILE A 416 7.74 -20.45 10.67
CA ILE A 416 7.20 -19.45 9.74
C ILE A 416 6.99 -20.11 8.38
N PRO A 417 5.74 -20.23 7.91
CA PRO A 417 5.46 -21.00 6.71
C PRO A 417 6.10 -20.43 5.45
N GLN A 418 6.62 -21.32 4.62
CA GLN A 418 7.21 -21.01 3.31
C GLN A 418 6.36 -21.64 2.22
N LYS A 419 6.20 -20.92 1.10
CA LYS A 419 5.50 -21.42 -0.08
C LYS A 419 6.06 -22.78 -0.53
N GLY A 420 5.15 -23.74 -0.75
CA GLY A 420 5.50 -25.10 -1.17
C GLY A 420 5.94 -26.01 -0.04
N ALA A 421 6.24 -25.50 1.15
CA ALA A 421 6.52 -26.35 2.31
C ALA A 421 5.24 -27.01 2.81
N THR A 422 5.36 -28.27 3.23
CA THR A 422 4.24 -29.07 3.77
C THR A 422 4.45 -29.31 5.26
N THR A 423 3.41 -29.06 6.05
CA THR A 423 3.39 -29.35 7.48
C THR A 423 2.37 -30.43 7.82
N LYS A 424 2.71 -31.30 8.77
CA LYS A 424 1.73 -32.22 9.35
C LYS A 424 0.81 -31.46 10.29
N LEU A 425 -0.51 -31.67 10.14
CA LEU A 425 -1.51 -31.04 11.00
C LEU A 425 -1.79 -31.94 12.21
N THR A 426 -1.74 -31.38 13.39
CA THR A 426 -2.06 -32.03 14.65
C THR A 426 -2.99 -31.16 15.50
N PRO A 427 -3.72 -31.73 16.47
CA PRO A 427 -4.54 -30.93 17.39
C PRO A 427 -3.77 -29.84 18.14
N GLU A 428 -2.47 -30.04 18.36
CA GLU A 428 -1.59 -29.10 19.06
C GLU A 428 -1.19 -27.93 18.17
N ASN A 429 -0.84 -28.21 16.88
CA ASN A 429 -0.30 -27.15 16.01
C ASN A 429 -1.32 -26.47 15.11
N ILE A 430 -2.53 -27.01 15.00
CA ILE A 430 -3.55 -26.44 14.09
C ILE A 430 -3.89 -24.98 14.38
N ALA A 431 -3.77 -24.55 15.63
CA ALA A 431 -4.02 -23.17 16.03
C ALA A 431 -3.09 -22.16 15.33
N PHE A 432 -1.87 -22.58 14.95
CA PHE A 432 -0.97 -21.73 14.16
C PHE A 432 -1.42 -21.57 12.72
N TYR A 433 -2.05 -22.59 12.13
CA TYR A 433 -2.25 -22.67 10.69
C TYR A 433 -3.71 -22.53 10.23
N GLN A 434 -4.68 -22.67 11.15
CA GLN A 434 -6.09 -22.61 10.78
C GLN A 434 -6.43 -21.32 10.03
N ARG A 435 -6.00 -20.16 10.53
CA ARG A 435 -6.24 -18.86 9.87
C ARG A 435 -5.55 -18.76 8.51
N ILE A 436 -4.37 -19.35 8.37
CA ILE A 436 -3.67 -19.46 7.08
C ILE A 436 -4.56 -20.21 6.08
N ILE A 437 -5.01 -21.40 6.47
CA ILE A 437 -5.81 -22.28 5.61
C ILE A 437 -7.12 -21.60 5.20
N GLU A 438 -7.87 -21.07 6.17
CA GLU A 438 -9.22 -20.54 5.94
C GLU A 438 -9.21 -19.14 5.32
N VAL A 439 -8.46 -18.22 5.92
CA VAL A 439 -8.61 -16.78 5.63
C VAL A 439 -7.61 -16.33 4.57
N TYR A 440 -6.34 -16.71 4.73
CA TYR A 440 -5.30 -16.21 3.84
C TYR A 440 -5.22 -16.99 2.53
N GLU A 441 -5.53 -18.27 2.55
CA GLU A 441 -5.48 -19.13 1.37
C GLU A 441 -6.87 -19.60 0.90
N GLY A 442 -7.95 -19.09 1.55
CA GLY A 442 -9.32 -19.18 1.06
C GLY A 442 -9.91 -20.58 1.00
N ASN A 443 -9.41 -21.51 1.81
CA ASN A 443 -9.94 -22.88 1.85
C ASN A 443 -11.08 -23.00 2.87
N THR A 444 -11.98 -23.95 2.67
CA THR A 444 -12.91 -24.37 3.72
C THR A 444 -12.20 -25.30 4.69
N PHE A 445 -12.33 -25.05 6.00
CA PHE A 445 -11.73 -25.88 7.04
C PHE A 445 -12.79 -26.37 8.02
N GLN A 446 -12.75 -27.63 8.38
CA GLN A 446 -13.62 -28.23 9.40
C GLN A 446 -12.80 -29.16 10.27
N ARG A 447 -13.05 -29.14 11.57
CA ARG A 447 -12.47 -30.05 12.55
C ARG A 447 -13.55 -30.95 13.14
N LYS A 448 -13.35 -32.26 13.11
CA LYS A 448 -14.21 -33.25 13.79
C LYS A 448 -13.33 -34.07 14.73
N GLY A 449 -13.36 -33.73 16.02
CA GLY A 449 -12.43 -34.31 17.01
C GLY A 449 -10.97 -33.98 16.64
N ASN A 450 -10.19 -35.01 16.38
CA ASN A 450 -8.78 -34.89 15.97
C ASN A 450 -8.56 -35.02 14.46
N THR A 451 -9.64 -35.04 13.68
CA THR A 451 -9.58 -35.18 12.22
C THR A 451 -9.88 -33.82 11.58
N PHE A 452 -9.09 -33.46 10.57
CA PHE A 452 -9.22 -32.22 9.82
C PHE A 452 -9.74 -32.48 8.41
N PHE A 453 -10.58 -31.57 7.93
CA PHE A 453 -11.11 -31.60 6.56
C PHE A 453 -10.82 -30.26 5.91
N ILE A 454 -10.15 -30.29 4.74
CA ILE A 454 -9.83 -29.11 3.94
C ILE A 454 -10.53 -29.29 2.59
N ASN A 455 -11.37 -28.31 2.20
CA ASN A 455 -12.20 -28.38 0.99
C ASN A 455 -13.04 -29.67 0.91
N GLY A 456 -13.56 -30.11 2.06
CA GLY A 456 -14.38 -31.31 2.18
C GLY A 456 -13.62 -32.65 2.16
N LYS A 457 -12.29 -32.61 1.98
CA LYS A 457 -11.43 -33.82 2.00
C LYS A 457 -10.69 -33.93 3.32
N GLN A 458 -10.63 -35.14 3.88
CA GLN A 458 -9.80 -35.42 5.05
C GLN A 458 -8.33 -35.19 4.71
N SER A 459 -7.61 -34.48 5.57
CA SER A 459 -6.19 -34.19 5.39
C SER A 459 -5.49 -34.17 6.75
N ASP A 460 -4.31 -34.76 6.81
CA ASP A 460 -3.40 -34.77 7.96
C ASP A 460 -2.20 -33.84 7.75
N SER A 461 -2.17 -33.15 6.61
CA SER A 461 -1.08 -32.26 6.23
C SER A 461 -1.61 -31.08 5.40
N TYR A 462 -0.81 -30.01 5.32
CA TYR A 462 -1.12 -28.84 4.50
C TYR A 462 0.13 -28.30 3.83
N THR A 463 0.02 -27.99 2.53
CA THR A 463 1.08 -27.36 1.73
C THR A 463 0.74 -25.90 1.53
N PHE A 464 1.60 -24.99 2.01
CA PHE A 464 1.38 -23.55 1.96
C PHE A 464 1.49 -23.01 0.52
N GLN A 465 0.56 -22.13 0.14
CA GLN A 465 0.48 -21.60 -1.22
C GLN A 465 1.25 -20.28 -1.39
N GLN A 466 1.59 -19.61 -0.29
CA GLN A 466 2.38 -18.38 -0.29
C GLN A 466 3.37 -18.34 0.87
N ASP A 467 4.28 -17.37 0.83
CA ASP A 467 5.23 -17.09 1.91
C ASP A 467 4.58 -16.29 3.03
N TYR A 468 5.12 -16.47 4.24
CA TYR A 468 4.70 -15.76 5.44
C TYR A 468 5.90 -15.13 6.13
N TYR A 469 5.65 -14.03 6.84
CA TYR A 469 6.67 -13.25 7.54
C TYR A 469 6.24 -13.04 8.99
N TRP A 470 7.22 -12.64 9.81
CA TRP A 470 6.99 -12.30 11.20
C TRP A 470 7.51 -10.90 11.48
N GLY A 471 6.59 -9.97 11.75
CA GLY A 471 6.89 -8.57 12.01
C GLY A 471 6.84 -8.24 13.50
N MET A 472 7.86 -7.54 14.02
CA MET A 472 7.86 -7.03 15.39
C MET A 472 8.19 -5.54 15.41
N GLY A 473 7.58 -4.80 16.35
CA GLY A 473 7.91 -3.40 16.56
C GLY A 473 9.21 -3.22 17.34
N ASP A 474 9.89 -2.10 17.13
CA ASP A 474 11.12 -1.77 17.84
C ASP A 474 10.85 -1.36 19.29
N ASN A 475 9.70 -0.74 19.56
CA ASN A 475 9.19 -0.55 20.92
C ASN A 475 8.48 -1.84 21.38
N ARG A 476 9.26 -2.79 21.89
CA ARG A 476 8.85 -4.18 22.13
C ARG A 476 7.64 -4.33 23.03
N HIS A 477 7.53 -3.53 24.09
CA HIS A 477 6.44 -3.60 25.07
C HIS A 477 5.26 -2.67 24.74
N SER A 478 5.38 -1.83 23.72
CA SER A 478 4.30 -0.93 23.24
C SER A 478 3.95 -1.21 21.79
N SER A 479 4.21 -2.41 21.30
CA SER A 479 3.91 -2.84 19.93
C SER A 479 2.87 -3.95 19.89
N GLU A 480 1.78 -3.71 19.19
CA GLU A 480 0.85 -4.75 18.76
C GLU A 480 1.35 -5.29 17.41
N ASP A 481 1.91 -6.50 17.42
CA ASP A 481 2.63 -7.09 16.30
C ASP A 481 2.40 -8.60 16.18
N SER A 482 3.22 -9.32 15.40
CA SER A 482 3.03 -10.74 15.13
C SER A 482 2.96 -11.62 16.37
N ARG A 483 3.52 -11.18 17.50
CA ARG A 483 3.38 -11.89 18.78
C ARG A 483 1.93 -11.96 19.27
N TYR A 484 1.04 -11.09 18.76
CA TYR A 484 -0.38 -11.04 19.11
C TYR A 484 -1.28 -11.59 18.00
N TRP A 485 -1.06 -11.22 16.74
CA TRP A 485 -1.94 -11.57 15.62
C TRP A 485 -1.35 -12.60 14.64
N GLY A 486 -0.09 -13.01 14.80
CA GLY A 486 0.53 -14.09 14.05
C GLY A 486 1.23 -13.66 12.76
N TYR A 487 1.07 -14.45 11.72
CA TYR A 487 1.82 -14.32 10.47
C TYR A 487 1.34 -13.17 9.59
N VAL A 488 2.28 -12.57 8.85
CA VAL A 488 2.02 -11.61 7.77
C VAL A 488 2.11 -12.36 6.44
N PRO A 489 1.01 -12.51 5.71
CA PRO A 489 1.02 -13.17 4.40
C PRO A 489 1.74 -12.30 3.35
N HIS A 490 2.37 -12.94 2.36
CA HIS A 490 3.08 -12.23 1.28
C HIS A 490 2.16 -11.29 0.48
N ASP A 491 0.92 -11.70 0.24
CA ASP A 491 -0.08 -10.88 -0.46
C ASP A 491 -0.50 -9.63 0.32
N HIS A 492 -0.20 -9.54 1.62
CA HIS A 492 -0.42 -8.35 2.45
C HIS A 492 0.74 -7.34 2.40
N ILE A 493 1.92 -7.74 1.90
CA ILE A 493 3.07 -6.84 1.79
C ILE A 493 2.76 -5.69 0.83
N VAL A 494 2.93 -4.47 1.28
CA VAL A 494 2.72 -3.24 0.51
C VAL A 494 4.02 -2.74 -0.11
N GLY A 495 5.09 -2.60 0.68
CA GLY A 495 6.34 -2.11 0.15
C GLY A 495 7.41 -1.81 1.20
N LYS A 496 8.51 -1.24 0.73
CA LYS A 496 9.69 -0.86 1.50
C LYS A 496 9.62 0.61 1.88
N PRO A 497 9.71 0.99 3.16
CA PRO A 497 9.90 2.38 3.54
C PRO A 497 11.29 2.85 3.09
N LEU A 498 11.37 4.00 2.41
CA LEU A 498 12.62 4.52 1.85
C LEU A 498 13.28 5.54 2.76
N PHE A 499 12.59 6.66 2.99
CA PHE A 499 13.08 7.76 3.78
C PHE A 499 11.93 8.59 4.35
N ILE A 500 12.25 9.39 5.37
CA ILE A 500 11.35 10.37 5.98
C ILE A 500 11.42 11.65 5.14
N TRP A 501 10.33 12.04 4.52
CA TRP A 501 10.30 13.26 3.70
C TRP A 501 9.85 14.49 4.50
N PHE A 502 9.14 14.27 5.62
CA PHE A 502 8.71 15.30 6.55
C PHE A 502 8.53 14.71 7.96
N SER A 503 8.74 15.52 9.01
CA SER A 503 8.55 15.08 10.38
C SER A 503 8.08 16.22 11.27
N THR A 504 7.07 15.94 12.11
CA THR A 504 6.56 16.88 13.12
C THR A 504 6.84 16.32 14.51
N THR A 505 7.06 17.19 15.48
CA THR A 505 7.23 16.79 16.87
C THR A 505 5.90 16.25 17.41
N ASP A 506 5.91 15.05 17.95
CA ASP A 506 4.74 14.34 18.53
C ASP A 506 3.52 14.25 17.60
N GLY A 507 3.73 14.34 16.30
CA GLY A 507 2.68 14.24 15.30
C GLY A 507 1.79 15.46 15.13
N ASP A 508 2.10 16.59 15.80
CA ASP A 508 1.36 17.84 15.74
C ASP A 508 2.23 18.97 15.17
N PHE A 509 1.73 19.67 14.15
CA PHE A 509 2.40 20.83 13.54
C PHE A 509 2.62 21.99 14.51
N ARG A 510 1.80 22.09 15.55
CA ARG A 510 1.92 23.14 16.59
C ARG A 510 3.15 22.94 17.47
N ASN A 511 3.64 21.71 17.61
CA ASN A 511 4.83 21.38 18.37
C ASN A 511 6.14 21.59 17.56
N GLY A 512 6.00 22.01 16.29
CA GLY A 512 7.13 22.33 15.41
C GLY A 512 7.52 21.15 14.48
N ILE A 513 8.54 21.45 13.66
CA ILE A 513 9.09 20.53 12.66
C ILE A 513 10.38 19.92 13.20
N ASN A 514 10.51 18.62 13.08
CA ASN A 514 11.73 17.89 13.43
C ASN A 514 12.68 17.83 12.23
N TRP A 515 13.44 18.90 12.03
CA TRP A 515 14.31 19.08 10.87
C TRP A 515 15.40 18.02 10.74
N SER A 516 15.89 17.49 11.87
CA SER A 516 16.99 16.50 11.89
C SER A 516 16.59 15.16 11.25
N ARG A 517 15.28 14.89 11.15
CA ARG A 517 14.77 13.63 10.60
C ARG A 517 14.44 13.71 9.12
N ILE A 518 14.31 14.93 8.56
CA ILE A 518 13.94 15.10 7.15
C ILE A 518 15.07 14.58 6.26
N PHE A 519 14.70 13.76 5.25
CA PHE A 519 15.58 13.01 4.34
C PHE A 519 16.44 11.92 5.00
N SER A 520 16.21 11.58 6.27
CA SER A 520 16.86 10.43 6.88
C SER A 520 16.28 9.11 6.34
N GLY A 521 17.13 8.09 6.18
CA GLY A 521 16.73 6.78 5.64
C GLY A 521 15.92 5.99 6.65
N ALA A 522 14.72 5.54 6.29
CA ALA A 522 13.84 4.75 7.16
C ALA A 522 14.37 3.33 7.46
N THR A 523 15.40 2.87 6.76
CA THR A 523 15.96 1.52 6.89
C THR A 523 17.28 1.47 7.65
N LYS A 524 17.90 2.63 7.92
CA LYS A 524 19.21 2.74 8.58
C LYS A 524 19.10 3.04 10.08
N MET A 525 17.91 3.14 10.60
CA MET A 525 17.62 3.50 12.00
C MET A 525 17.37 2.26 12.84
#